data_93f927e47c9556e9e91723c4c4fe5689
#
_entry.id   93f927e47c9556e9e91723c4c4fe5689
#
_cell.length_a   1.000
_cell.length_b   1.000
_cell.length_c   1.000
_cell.angle_alpha   90.00
_cell.angle_beta   90.00
_cell.angle_gamma   90.00
#
_symmetry.space_group_name_H-M   'P 1'
#
loop_
_entity.id
_entity.type
_entity.pdbx_description
1 polymer ?
#
loop_
_entity_poly.entity_id
_entity_poly.type
_entity_poly.pdbx_seq_one_letter_code
_entity_poly.pdbx_strand_id
1 'polypeptide(L)'
;NVERERKIAEKIRRRKRRPVIVILTLCALLVVAALIVNAMQKDRTPSPTPSPAAPSAAPVETAPVQPEQSAEPEVTPEPEQPKESTYQVFVEDISWTDARAKCEALGGHLVVISDEAEFAKVVELARNSGANKFWIGCHRVDGTLVWETTEEVSYYPWASGEPSYFDSYDGVSENYVMLWYADGWVYNDSRNDPVADYPGAYSGTIGYICEFEG
;
A
#
# COMPACT_ATOMS: atom_id res chain seq x y z
N ASN A 1 -46.24 4.00 -1.49
CA ASN A 1 -44.91 3.39 -1.27
C ASN A 1 -44.19 3.04 -2.57
N VAL A 2 -44.82 2.32 -3.49
CA VAL A 2 -44.20 1.83 -4.75
C VAL A 2 -43.63 2.94 -5.64
N GLU A 3 -44.33 4.08 -5.74
CA GLU A 3 -43.87 5.21 -6.57
C GLU A 3 -42.68 5.95 -5.96
N ARG A 4 -42.58 5.99 -4.63
CA ARG A 4 -41.43 6.55 -3.90
C ARG A 4 -40.18 5.69 -4.10
N GLU A 5 -40.34 4.37 -4.06
CA GLU A 5 -39.23 3.43 -4.31
C GLU A 5 -38.76 3.48 -5.77
N ARG A 6 -39.70 3.60 -6.74
CA ARG A 6 -39.32 3.81 -8.15
C ARG A 6 -38.47 5.09 -8.36
N LYS A 7 -38.87 6.20 -7.75
CA LYS A 7 -38.13 7.47 -7.86
C LYS A 7 -36.73 7.37 -7.21
N ILE A 8 -36.61 6.64 -6.09
CA ILE A 8 -35.31 6.38 -5.44
C ILE A 8 -34.44 5.51 -6.34
N ALA A 9 -34.97 4.41 -6.88
CA ALA A 9 -34.24 3.52 -7.77
C ALA A 9 -33.77 4.22 -9.06
N GLU A 10 -34.60 5.11 -9.63
CA GLU A 10 -34.25 5.89 -10.82
C GLU A 10 -33.15 6.92 -10.50
N LYS A 11 -33.20 7.56 -9.33
CA LYS A 11 -32.18 8.50 -8.87
C LYS A 11 -30.82 7.81 -8.66
N ILE A 12 -30.83 6.60 -8.09
CA ILE A 12 -29.63 5.76 -7.91
C ILE A 12 -29.06 5.34 -9.27
N ARG A 13 -29.92 4.92 -10.20
CA ARG A 13 -29.52 4.51 -11.56
C ARG A 13 -28.90 5.67 -12.36
N ARG A 14 -29.42 6.88 -12.23
CA ARG A 14 -28.84 8.09 -12.86
C ARG A 14 -27.50 8.47 -12.24
N ARG A 15 -27.34 8.29 -10.92
CA ARG A 15 -26.09 8.59 -10.19
C ARG A 15 -24.98 7.62 -10.58
N LYS A 16 -25.29 6.32 -10.74
CA LYS A 16 -24.32 5.30 -11.21
C LYS A 16 -23.87 5.46 -12.67
N ARG A 17 -24.70 6.07 -13.55
CA ARG A 17 -24.34 6.28 -14.96
C ARG A 17 -23.42 7.48 -15.18
N ARG A 18 -23.45 8.49 -14.32
CA ARG A 18 -22.64 9.71 -14.47
C ARG A 18 -21.13 9.47 -14.40
N PRO A 19 -20.56 8.72 -13.44
CA PRO A 19 -19.14 8.47 -13.40
C PRO A 19 -18.66 7.64 -14.58
N VAL A 20 -19.42 6.65 -15.03
CA VAL A 20 -19.08 5.82 -16.20
C VAL A 20 -18.98 6.66 -17.48
N ILE A 21 -19.91 7.59 -17.68
CA ILE A 21 -19.89 8.49 -18.87
C ILE A 21 -18.67 9.42 -18.80
N VAL A 22 -18.36 9.97 -17.62
CA VAL A 22 -17.18 10.87 -17.44
C VAL A 22 -15.88 10.10 -17.68
N ILE A 23 -15.76 8.87 -17.18
CA ILE A 23 -14.58 8.03 -17.41
C ILE A 23 -14.41 7.69 -18.89
N LEU A 24 -15.49 7.31 -19.58
CA LEU A 24 -15.44 7.01 -21.02
C LEU A 24 -15.05 8.22 -21.85
N THR A 25 -15.52 9.42 -21.52
CA THR A 25 -15.13 10.65 -22.22
C THR A 25 -13.68 11.04 -21.96
N LEU A 26 -13.18 10.87 -20.72
CA LEU A 26 -11.77 11.08 -20.37
C LEU A 26 -10.85 10.09 -21.08
N CYS A 27 -11.19 8.81 -21.14
CA CYS A 27 -10.44 7.80 -21.88
C CYS A 27 -10.38 8.14 -23.39
N ALA A 28 -11.48 8.57 -23.99
CA ALA A 28 -11.51 8.97 -25.39
C ALA A 28 -10.59 10.18 -25.67
N LEU A 29 -10.57 11.17 -24.76
CA LEU A 29 -9.67 12.33 -24.87
C LEU A 29 -8.19 11.95 -24.72
N LEU A 30 -7.86 11.02 -23.84
CA LEU A 30 -6.49 10.51 -23.68
C LEU A 30 -6.01 9.75 -24.91
N VAL A 31 -6.86 8.95 -25.54
CA VAL A 31 -6.53 8.25 -26.79
C VAL A 31 -6.26 9.25 -27.91
N VAL A 32 -7.07 10.30 -28.05
CA VAL A 32 -6.85 11.35 -29.05
C VAL A 32 -5.55 12.10 -28.79
N ALA A 33 -5.25 12.44 -27.53
CA ALA A 33 -4.00 13.09 -27.15
C ALA A 33 -2.77 12.21 -27.47
N ALA A 34 -2.84 10.90 -27.20
CA ALA A 34 -1.77 9.95 -27.52
C ALA A 34 -1.53 9.83 -29.04
N LEU A 35 -2.59 9.86 -29.85
CA LEU A 35 -2.49 9.84 -31.30
C LEU A 35 -1.84 11.12 -31.85
N ILE A 36 -2.15 12.28 -31.26
CA ILE A 36 -1.53 13.56 -31.65
C ILE A 36 -0.04 13.57 -31.31
N VAL A 37 0.34 13.11 -30.12
CA VAL A 37 1.75 13.02 -29.70
C VAL A 37 2.53 12.06 -30.60
N ASN A 38 1.96 10.92 -30.96
CA ASN A 38 2.59 9.94 -31.88
C ASN A 38 2.76 10.50 -33.29
N ALA A 39 1.80 11.28 -33.80
CA ALA A 39 1.91 11.96 -35.06
C ALA A 39 3.03 13.02 -35.09
N MET A 40 3.18 13.77 -33.97
CA MET A 40 4.24 14.79 -33.81
C MET A 40 5.65 14.20 -33.66
N GLN A 41 5.77 12.96 -33.15
CA GLN A 41 7.06 12.26 -33.02
C GLN A 41 7.54 11.62 -34.32
N LYS A 42 6.66 11.37 -35.30
CA LYS A 42 7.00 10.73 -36.57
C LYS A 42 7.83 11.63 -37.51
N ASP A 43 7.81 12.95 -37.27
CA ASP A 43 8.55 13.93 -38.09
C ASP A 43 9.95 14.31 -37.55
N ARG A 44 10.40 13.63 -36.47
CA ARG A 44 11.76 13.83 -35.93
C ARG A 44 12.72 12.80 -36.49
N THR A 45 13.45 13.16 -37.51
CA THR A 45 14.63 12.43 -38.00
C THR A 45 15.76 12.52 -36.95
N PRO A 46 16.44 11.40 -36.62
CA PRO A 46 17.55 11.45 -35.68
C PRO A 46 18.78 12.09 -36.30
N SER A 47 19.33 13.10 -35.62
CA SER A 47 20.62 13.71 -35.93
C SER A 47 21.76 12.75 -35.58
N PRO A 48 22.84 12.63 -36.36
CA PRO A 48 23.90 11.67 -36.11
C PRO A 48 24.76 12.06 -34.91
N THR A 49 24.96 11.10 -34.02
CA THR A 49 25.85 11.18 -32.86
C THR A 49 27.30 11.20 -33.28
N PRO A 50 28.16 12.10 -32.78
CA PRO A 50 29.60 12.05 -33.02
C PRO A 50 30.27 10.91 -32.25
N SER A 51 31.10 10.15 -32.95
CA SER A 51 31.94 9.06 -32.42
C SER A 51 32.95 9.57 -31.42
N PRO A 52 33.21 8.92 -30.26
CA PRO A 52 34.29 9.30 -29.36
C PRO A 52 35.65 8.82 -29.84
N ALA A 53 36.60 9.74 -29.85
CA ALA A 53 38.00 9.48 -30.14
C ALA A 53 38.70 8.67 -29.03
N ALA A 54 39.64 7.80 -29.44
CA ALA A 54 40.42 6.94 -28.57
C ALA A 54 41.37 7.74 -27.65
N PRO A 55 41.61 7.32 -26.40
CA PRO A 55 42.62 7.96 -25.55
C PRO A 55 44.03 7.44 -25.85
N SER A 56 44.92 8.41 -26.00
CA SER A 56 46.39 8.24 -26.12
C SER A 56 47.00 7.82 -24.78
N ALA A 57 47.96 6.91 -24.84
CA ALA A 57 48.73 6.41 -23.70
C ALA A 57 49.68 7.50 -23.12
N ALA A 58 49.72 7.62 -21.80
CA ALA A 58 50.71 8.38 -21.05
C ALA A 58 51.54 7.46 -20.14
N PRO A 59 52.78 7.85 -19.81
CA PRO A 59 53.83 6.94 -19.30
C PRO A 59 53.74 6.67 -17.80
N VAL A 60 54.23 5.50 -17.42
CA VAL A 60 54.35 4.98 -16.05
C VAL A 60 55.44 5.73 -15.30
N GLU A 61 55.10 6.35 -14.18
CA GLU A 61 56.05 6.87 -13.21
C GLU A 61 55.98 6.04 -11.93
N THR A 62 57.15 5.51 -11.53
CA THR A 62 57.38 4.67 -10.34
C THR A 62 57.37 5.50 -9.08
N ALA A 63 56.48 5.23 -8.12
CA ALA A 63 56.49 5.79 -6.78
C ALA A 63 57.12 4.83 -5.75
N PRO A 64 57.78 5.37 -4.71
CA PRO A 64 58.55 4.58 -3.74
C PRO A 64 57.67 3.89 -2.69
N VAL A 65 58.13 2.72 -2.30
CA VAL A 65 57.60 1.86 -1.25
C VAL A 65 57.70 2.53 0.12
N GLN A 66 56.59 2.65 0.83
CA GLN A 66 56.52 3.07 2.23
C GLN A 66 56.19 1.86 3.11
N PRO A 67 56.72 1.76 4.34
CA PRO A 67 56.72 0.53 5.11
C PRO A 67 55.37 0.19 5.70
N GLU A 68 55.14 -1.08 5.75
CA GLU A 68 54.03 -1.86 6.30
C GLU A 68 53.70 -1.44 7.74
N GLN A 69 52.53 -0.82 7.93
CA GLN A 69 51.94 -0.57 9.24
C GLN A 69 51.04 -1.73 9.57
N SER A 70 51.38 -2.46 10.63
CA SER A 70 50.65 -3.60 11.17
C SER A 70 49.17 -3.23 11.40
N ALA A 71 48.31 -3.82 10.62
CA ALA A 71 46.84 -3.70 10.83
C ALA A 71 46.44 -4.59 12.00
N GLU A 72 45.93 -3.95 13.03
CA GLU A 72 45.11 -4.57 14.08
C GLU A 72 43.92 -5.27 13.43
N PRO A 73 43.52 -6.48 13.84
CA PRO A 73 42.41 -7.19 13.22
C PRO A 73 41.12 -6.39 13.42
N GLU A 74 40.60 -5.87 12.33
CA GLU A 74 39.26 -5.25 12.25
C GLU A 74 38.24 -6.34 12.61
N VAL A 75 37.62 -6.20 13.78
CA VAL A 75 36.50 -7.07 14.23
C VAL A 75 35.35 -6.79 13.29
N THR A 76 35.18 -7.63 12.29
CA THR A 76 33.97 -7.65 11.48
C THR A 76 32.80 -7.89 12.42
N PRO A 77 31.80 -6.98 12.54
CA PRO A 77 30.64 -7.26 13.34
C PRO A 77 29.96 -8.50 12.77
N GLU A 78 29.73 -9.49 13.65
CA GLU A 78 28.91 -10.66 13.34
C GLU A 78 27.55 -10.15 12.83
N PRO A 79 27.06 -10.66 11.69
CA PRO A 79 25.76 -10.22 11.19
C PRO A 79 24.71 -10.47 12.28
N GLU A 80 24.12 -9.39 12.80
CA GLU A 80 23.00 -9.47 13.72
C GLU A 80 21.93 -10.34 13.06
N GLN A 81 21.55 -11.43 13.70
CA GLN A 81 20.43 -12.25 13.22
C GLN A 81 19.20 -11.35 13.19
N PRO A 82 18.39 -11.37 12.11
CA PRO A 82 17.15 -10.61 12.05
C PRO A 82 16.33 -10.95 13.29
N LYS A 83 16.08 -9.96 14.11
CA LYS A 83 15.19 -10.11 15.26
C LYS A 83 13.80 -10.39 14.73
N GLU A 84 13.20 -11.48 15.17
CA GLU A 84 11.90 -11.89 14.66
C GLU A 84 10.78 -11.09 15.33
N SER A 85 9.94 -10.43 14.53
CA SER A 85 8.76 -9.72 15.00
C SER A 85 7.75 -10.66 15.66
N THR A 86 7.11 -10.17 16.71
CA THR A 86 6.00 -10.87 17.39
C THR A 86 4.69 -10.12 17.20
N TYR A 87 3.56 -10.85 17.18
CA TYR A 87 2.26 -10.30 16.84
C TYR A 87 1.23 -10.59 17.94
N GLN A 88 0.34 -9.63 18.19
CA GLN A 88 -0.82 -9.81 19.05
C GLN A 88 -2.10 -9.38 18.33
N VAL A 89 -3.11 -10.24 18.40
CA VAL A 89 -4.43 -9.99 17.79
C VAL A 89 -5.42 -9.59 18.88
N PHE A 90 -6.14 -8.50 18.61
CA PHE A 90 -7.20 -7.99 19.46
C PHE A 90 -8.50 -7.95 18.67
N VAL A 91 -9.59 -8.43 19.29
CA VAL A 91 -10.94 -8.36 18.72
C VAL A 91 -11.74 -7.34 19.50
N GLU A 92 -12.01 -6.21 18.88
CA GLU A 92 -12.66 -5.08 19.51
C GLU A 92 -13.23 -4.15 18.43
N ASP A 93 -14.45 -3.66 18.64
CA ASP A 93 -15.03 -2.61 17.83
C ASP A 93 -14.30 -1.29 18.08
N ILE A 94 -13.46 -0.87 17.14
CA ILE A 94 -12.52 0.23 17.32
C ILE A 94 -12.24 0.92 15.99
N SER A 95 -11.96 2.23 16.03
CA SER A 95 -11.46 2.97 14.87
C SER A 95 -9.99 2.62 14.56
N TRP A 96 -9.53 2.87 13.33
CA TRP A 96 -8.13 2.68 12.98
C TRP A 96 -7.19 3.54 13.84
N THR A 97 -7.55 4.81 14.05
CA THR A 97 -6.74 5.75 14.84
C THR A 97 -6.61 5.32 16.30
N ASP A 98 -7.68 4.78 16.88
CA ASP A 98 -7.63 4.29 18.25
C ASP A 98 -6.89 2.94 18.35
N ALA A 99 -7.03 2.07 17.36
CA ALA A 99 -6.27 0.82 17.28
C ALA A 99 -4.76 1.09 17.19
N ARG A 100 -4.37 2.04 16.33
CA ARG A 100 -2.99 2.52 16.24
C ARG A 100 -2.47 3.00 17.59
N ALA A 101 -3.20 3.91 18.24
CA ALA A 101 -2.80 4.44 19.55
C ALA A 101 -2.67 3.35 20.63
N LYS A 102 -3.50 2.30 20.56
CA LYS A 102 -3.38 1.15 21.49
C LYS A 102 -2.12 0.33 21.22
N CYS A 103 -1.77 0.06 19.96
CA CYS A 103 -0.51 -0.63 19.62
C CYS A 103 0.71 0.19 20.09
N GLU A 104 0.71 1.50 19.83
CA GLU A 104 1.77 2.41 20.31
C GLU A 104 1.90 2.40 21.84
N ALA A 105 0.79 2.41 22.57
CA ALA A 105 0.78 2.33 24.04
C ALA A 105 1.32 1.00 24.58
N LEU A 106 1.25 -0.07 23.80
CA LEU A 106 1.82 -1.38 24.13
C LEU A 106 3.30 -1.49 23.73
N GLY A 107 3.87 -0.47 23.06
CA GLY A 107 5.26 -0.45 22.60
C GLY A 107 5.48 -1.10 21.23
N GLY A 108 4.42 -1.29 20.45
CA GLY A 108 4.44 -1.76 19.08
C GLY A 108 3.76 -0.79 18.13
N HIS A 109 3.37 -1.27 16.96
CA HIS A 109 2.60 -0.55 15.95
C HIS A 109 1.55 -1.47 15.33
N LEU A 110 0.63 -0.94 14.53
CA LEU A 110 -0.22 -1.78 13.70
C LEU A 110 0.64 -2.55 12.71
N VAL A 111 0.34 -3.84 12.53
CA VAL A 111 1.16 -4.75 11.73
C VAL A 111 1.45 -4.20 10.33
N VAL A 112 2.72 -4.24 9.95
CA VAL A 112 3.21 -3.99 8.58
C VAL A 112 3.46 -5.35 7.94
N ILE A 113 2.86 -5.58 6.79
CA ILE A 113 2.95 -6.87 6.10
C ILE A 113 3.82 -6.68 4.87
N SER A 114 5.10 -7.00 5.00
CA SER A 114 6.15 -6.70 4.03
C SER A 114 6.14 -7.67 2.84
N ASP A 115 5.81 -8.92 3.08
CA ASP A 115 5.85 -9.97 2.04
C ASP A 115 4.74 -11.03 2.19
N GLU A 116 4.71 -11.99 1.28
CA GLU A 116 3.71 -13.07 1.26
C GLU A 116 3.86 -14.04 2.44
N ALA A 117 5.07 -14.26 2.95
CA ALA A 117 5.32 -15.17 4.07
C ALA A 117 4.78 -14.57 5.37
N GLU A 118 4.99 -13.27 5.57
CA GLU A 118 4.43 -12.54 6.70
C GLU A 118 2.90 -12.43 6.60
N PHE A 119 2.37 -12.17 5.40
CA PHE A 119 0.92 -12.23 5.17
C PHE A 119 0.33 -13.55 5.60
N ALA A 120 0.96 -14.68 5.27
CA ALA A 120 0.50 -16.01 5.67
C ALA A 120 0.49 -16.19 7.19
N LYS A 121 1.53 -15.72 7.91
CA LYS A 121 1.60 -15.73 9.38
C LYS A 121 0.46 -14.92 10.00
N VAL A 122 0.27 -13.69 9.54
CA VAL A 122 -0.76 -12.76 10.03
C VAL A 122 -2.16 -13.31 9.77
N VAL A 123 -2.41 -13.88 8.60
CA VAL A 123 -3.67 -14.55 8.25
C VAL A 123 -3.97 -15.73 9.17
N GLU A 124 -2.97 -16.53 9.54
CA GLU A 124 -3.17 -17.64 10.46
C GLU A 124 -3.63 -17.15 11.84
N LEU A 125 -3.01 -16.09 12.37
CA LEU A 125 -3.41 -15.46 13.61
C LEU A 125 -4.83 -14.87 13.53
N ALA A 126 -5.13 -14.14 12.47
CA ALA A 126 -6.45 -13.54 12.23
C ALA A 126 -7.55 -14.61 12.18
N ARG A 127 -7.32 -15.72 11.47
CA ARG A 127 -8.28 -16.84 11.31
C ARG A 127 -8.71 -17.45 12.63
N ASN A 128 -7.82 -17.50 13.61
CA ASN A 128 -8.06 -18.13 14.90
C ASN A 128 -8.70 -17.20 15.94
N SER A 129 -8.93 -15.93 15.61
CA SER A 129 -9.40 -14.91 16.57
C SER A 129 -10.90 -14.77 16.69
N GLY A 130 -11.66 -15.20 15.67
CA GLY A 130 -13.12 -15.09 15.61
C GLY A 130 -13.66 -13.82 14.94
N ALA A 131 -12.81 -12.84 14.59
CA ALA A 131 -13.17 -11.70 13.75
C ALA A 131 -12.80 -11.97 12.29
N ASN A 132 -13.28 -11.14 11.38
CA ASN A 132 -13.03 -11.29 9.95
C ASN A 132 -12.54 -10.00 9.25
N LYS A 133 -12.26 -8.97 10.03
CA LYS A 133 -11.72 -7.68 9.59
C LYS A 133 -10.71 -7.20 10.64
N PHE A 134 -9.49 -6.85 10.21
CA PHE A 134 -8.45 -6.39 11.14
C PHE A 134 -7.77 -5.16 10.59
N TRP A 135 -7.65 -4.14 11.41
CA TRP A 135 -6.81 -2.99 11.10
C TRP A 135 -5.35 -3.40 10.99
N ILE A 136 -4.69 -2.94 9.93
CA ILE A 136 -3.25 -3.10 9.67
C ILE A 136 -2.59 -1.73 9.52
N GLY A 137 -1.27 -1.68 9.55
CA GLY A 137 -0.48 -0.45 9.59
C GLY A 137 -0.37 0.29 8.25
N CYS A 138 -1.34 0.14 7.35
CA CYS A 138 -1.39 0.86 6.09
C CYS A 138 -2.51 1.90 6.09
N HIS A 139 -2.20 3.12 5.66
CA HIS A 139 -3.17 4.20 5.55
C HIS A 139 -2.78 5.18 4.44
N ARG A 140 -3.66 6.14 4.10
CA ARG A 140 -3.43 7.11 3.04
C ARG A 140 -3.11 8.49 3.59
N VAL A 141 -1.98 9.05 3.16
CA VAL A 141 -1.55 10.43 3.45
C VAL A 141 -1.35 11.15 2.12
N ASP A 142 -1.99 12.28 1.94
CA ASP A 142 -1.91 13.12 0.73
C ASP A 142 -2.12 12.33 -0.58
N GLY A 143 -3.05 11.37 -0.54
CA GLY A 143 -3.40 10.54 -1.70
C GLY A 143 -2.51 9.32 -1.92
N THR A 144 -1.45 9.13 -1.12
CA THR A 144 -0.51 8.01 -1.22
C THR A 144 -0.70 7.05 -0.06
N LEU A 145 -0.70 5.74 -0.34
CA LEU A 145 -0.67 4.71 0.71
C LEU A 145 0.72 4.67 1.35
N VAL A 146 0.75 4.70 2.66
CA VAL A 146 1.96 4.61 3.49
C VAL A 146 1.77 3.55 4.58
N TRP A 147 2.86 2.94 5.00
CA TRP A 147 2.90 2.03 6.12
C TRP A 147 3.40 2.72 7.38
N GLU A 148 3.13 2.14 8.54
CA GLU A 148 3.53 2.70 9.86
C GLU A 148 5.06 2.69 10.08
N THR A 149 5.78 1.84 9.37
CA THR A 149 7.26 1.76 9.40
C THR A 149 7.86 2.15 8.05
N THR A 150 9.19 2.25 8.01
CA THR A 150 9.96 2.46 6.77
C THR A 150 10.35 1.16 6.08
N GLU A 151 9.83 0.04 6.52
CA GLU A 151 10.07 -1.26 5.92
C GLU A 151 9.60 -1.31 4.46
N GLU A 152 10.37 -2.01 3.62
CA GLU A 152 10.01 -2.18 2.22
C GLU A 152 8.90 -3.23 2.08
N VAL A 153 7.75 -2.81 1.56
CA VAL A 153 6.61 -3.68 1.34
C VAL A 153 6.49 -4.03 -0.14
N SER A 154 6.46 -5.32 -0.43
CA SER A 154 6.41 -5.86 -1.79
C SER A 154 5.12 -6.62 -2.11
N TYR A 155 4.26 -6.88 -1.13
CA TYR A 155 3.07 -7.71 -1.27
C TYR A 155 1.78 -6.95 -0.96
N TYR A 156 0.86 -6.89 -1.94
CA TYR A 156 -0.38 -6.13 -1.85
C TYR A 156 -1.58 -6.95 -2.35
N PRO A 157 -2.13 -7.87 -1.56
CA PRO A 157 -3.24 -8.74 -1.95
C PRO A 157 -4.60 -8.01 -1.86
N TRP A 158 -4.81 -7.02 -2.69
CA TRP A 158 -6.06 -6.26 -2.73
C TRP A 158 -7.25 -7.10 -3.17
N ALA A 159 -8.41 -6.85 -2.60
CA ALA A 159 -9.67 -7.34 -3.12
C ALA A 159 -9.93 -6.79 -4.53
N SER A 160 -10.73 -7.50 -5.30
CA SER A 160 -11.05 -7.04 -6.66
C SER A 160 -11.75 -5.69 -6.66
N GLY A 161 -11.14 -4.70 -7.27
CA GLY A 161 -11.65 -3.32 -7.34
C GLY A 161 -11.12 -2.39 -6.25
N GLU A 162 -10.26 -2.91 -5.34
CA GLU A 162 -9.64 -2.12 -4.29
C GLU A 162 -8.16 -1.79 -4.63
N PRO A 163 -7.61 -0.74 -4.04
CA PRO A 163 -8.26 0.25 -3.19
C PRO A 163 -9.21 1.15 -3.98
N SER A 164 -10.44 1.32 -3.49
CA SER A 164 -11.48 2.14 -4.13
C SER A 164 -11.38 3.62 -3.77
N TYR A 165 -10.71 3.94 -2.66
CA TYR A 165 -10.50 5.27 -2.07
C TYR A 165 -11.76 5.98 -1.57
N PHE A 166 -12.93 5.54 -1.97
CA PHE A 166 -14.20 6.12 -1.58
C PHE A 166 -15.29 5.05 -1.50
N ASP A 167 -16.01 5.04 -0.39
CA ASP A 167 -17.18 4.18 -0.23
C ASP A 167 -18.19 4.43 -1.36
N SER A 168 -18.52 3.38 -2.07
CA SER A 168 -19.44 3.44 -3.22
C SER A 168 -20.87 3.82 -2.85
N TYR A 169 -21.26 3.70 -1.57
CA TYR A 169 -22.59 3.97 -1.08
C TYR A 169 -22.81 5.46 -0.79
N ASP A 170 -21.91 6.11 -0.08
CA ASP A 170 -22.06 7.50 0.37
C ASP A 170 -20.95 8.45 -0.10
N GLY A 171 -19.86 7.92 -0.66
CA GLY A 171 -18.74 8.69 -1.20
C GLY A 171 -17.79 9.21 -0.12
N VAL A 172 -17.84 8.67 1.09
CA VAL A 172 -16.89 9.00 2.16
C VAL A 172 -15.53 8.40 1.79
N SER A 173 -14.47 9.14 2.10
CA SER A 173 -13.10 8.70 1.82
C SER A 173 -12.72 7.47 2.65
N GLU A 174 -12.09 6.51 2.00
CA GLU A 174 -11.53 5.31 2.60
C GLU A 174 -10.00 5.44 2.61
N ASN A 175 -9.47 5.81 3.78
CA ASN A 175 -8.05 6.15 3.94
C ASN A 175 -7.27 5.14 4.76
N TYR A 176 -7.91 4.08 5.26
CA TYR A 176 -7.33 3.13 6.19
C TYR A 176 -7.52 1.71 5.67
N VAL A 177 -6.53 0.86 5.87
CA VAL A 177 -6.52 -0.49 5.27
C VAL A 177 -6.82 -1.54 6.31
N MET A 178 -7.65 -2.50 5.91
CA MET A 178 -7.99 -3.69 6.68
C MET A 178 -7.48 -4.93 5.98
N LEU A 179 -7.02 -5.90 6.76
CA LEU A 179 -7.03 -7.30 6.38
C LEU A 179 -8.47 -7.81 6.51
N TRP A 180 -9.08 -8.23 5.40
CA TRP A 180 -10.50 -8.55 5.30
C TRP A 180 -10.71 -9.97 4.78
N TYR A 181 -11.61 -10.72 5.40
CA TYR A 181 -12.03 -12.02 4.92
C TYR A 181 -13.33 -11.91 4.12
N ALA A 182 -13.26 -12.23 2.82
CA ALA A 182 -14.41 -12.40 1.91
C ALA A 182 -14.43 -13.86 1.42
N ASP A 183 -13.98 -14.13 0.19
CA ASP A 183 -13.73 -15.51 -0.31
C ASP A 183 -12.28 -15.96 -0.07
N GLY A 184 -11.53 -15.22 0.71
CA GLY A 184 -10.16 -15.34 1.12
C GLY A 184 -9.75 -14.11 1.89
N TRP A 185 -8.54 -14.12 2.45
CA TRP A 185 -7.98 -12.96 3.12
C TRP A 185 -7.35 -12.02 2.08
N VAL A 186 -7.76 -10.77 2.10
CA VAL A 186 -7.35 -9.73 1.15
C VAL A 186 -7.24 -8.38 1.86
N TYR A 187 -6.66 -7.38 1.19
CA TYR A 187 -6.73 -5.99 1.65
C TYR A 187 -7.97 -5.29 1.10
N ASN A 188 -8.56 -4.46 1.94
CA ASN A 188 -9.65 -3.55 1.60
C ASN A 188 -9.40 -2.21 2.27
N ASP A 189 -9.58 -1.10 1.58
CA ASP A 189 -9.59 0.20 2.22
C ASP A 189 -10.95 0.49 2.87
N SER A 190 -10.94 1.32 3.88
CA SER A 190 -12.12 1.64 4.68
C SER A 190 -12.01 3.04 5.28
N ARG A 191 -13.15 3.53 5.77
CA ARG A 191 -13.20 4.72 6.62
C ARG A 191 -12.61 4.46 8.00
N ASN A 192 -12.30 5.52 8.75
CA ASN A 192 -11.66 5.40 10.05
C ASN A 192 -12.48 4.61 11.10
N ASP A 193 -13.78 4.83 11.11
CA ASP A 193 -14.70 4.18 12.06
C ASP A 193 -15.95 3.63 11.35
N PRO A 194 -15.84 2.47 10.69
CA PRO A 194 -16.97 1.86 10.02
C PRO A 194 -18.03 1.31 10.99
N VAL A 195 -17.67 1.06 12.26
CA VAL A 195 -18.62 0.60 13.29
C VAL A 195 -19.59 1.73 13.65
N ALA A 196 -19.09 2.95 13.82
CA ALA A 196 -19.93 4.11 14.13
C ALA A 196 -20.96 4.38 13.00
N ASP A 197 -20.52 4.25 11.74
CA ASP A 197 -21.37 4.55 10.58
C ASP A 197 -22.30 3.38 10.21
N TYR A 198 -21.84 2.13 10.34
CA TYR A 198 -22.55 0.92 9.93
C TYR A 198 -22.47 -0.20 10.99
N PRO A 199 -22.99 0.02 12.21
CA PRO A 199 -22.86 -0.95 13.30
C PRO A 199 -23.45 -2.32 12.95
N GLY A 200 -24.52 -2.36 12.16
CA GLY A 200 -25.14 -3.63 11.74
C GLY A 200 -24.28 -4.51 10.83
N ALA A 201 -23.23 -3.95 10.19
CA ALA A 201 -22.35 -4.67 9.30
C ALA A 201 -20.97 -4.96 9.92
N TYR A 202 -20.55 -4.15 10.89
CA TYR A 202 -19.18 -4.18 11.39
C TYR A 202 -19.06 -4.57 12.86
N SER A 203 -20.06 -4.26 13.71
CA SER A 203 -19.97 -4.54 15.15
C SER A 203 -19.76 -6.03 15.44
N GLY A 204 -18.81 -6.32 16.31
CA GLY A 204 -18.40 -7.67 16.68
C GLY A 204 -17.61 -8.43 15.61
N THR A 205 -17.21 -7.76 14.52
CA THR A 205 -16.47 -8.39 13.41
C THR A 205 -15.11 -7.77 13.16
N ILE A 206 -14.77 -6.69 13.86
CA ILE A 206 -13.52 -5.94 13.74
C ILE A 206 -12.54 -6.35 14.83
N GLY A 207 -11.26 -6.25 14.49
CA GLY A 207 -10.13 -6.33 15.37
C GLY A 207 -8.98 -5.50 14.84
N TYR A 208 -7.82 -5.64 15.45
CA TYR A 208 -6.56 -5.08 15.01
C TYR A 208 -5.41 -6.00 15.39
N ILE A 209 -4.30 -5.86 14.68
CA ILE A 209 -3.12 -6.67 14.91
C ILE A 209 -1.96 -5.74 15.21
N CYS A 210 -1.38 -5.90 16.41
CA CYS A 210 -0.16 -5.22 16.79
C CYS A 210 1.05 -6.07 16.46
N GLU A 211 2.09 -5.44 15.95
CA GLU A 211 3.41 -5.97 15.74
C GLU A 211 4.39 -5.33 16.71
N PHE A 212 5.33 -6.14 17.21
CA PHE A 212 6.40 -5.73 18.10
C PHE A 212 7.71 -6.19 17.49
N GLU A 213 8.58 -5.23 17.18
CA GLU A 213 9.91 -5.51 16.68
C GLU A 213 10.76 -6.19 17.76
N GLY A 214 11.48 -7.25 17.39
CA GLY A 214 12.31 -8.03 18.29
C GLY A 214 13.62 -7.33 18.73
#